data_d2b8c16ab633cf7a674c909943ab2660
#
_entry.id   d2b8c16ab633cf7a674c909943ab2660
#
_cell.length_a   1.000
_cell.length_b   1.000
_cell.length_c   1.000
_cell.angle_alpha   90.00
_cell.angle_beta   90.00
_cell.angle_gamma   90.00
#
_symmetry.space_group_name_H-M   'P 1'
#
loop_
_entity.id
_entity.type
_entity.pdbx_description
1 polymer ?
#
loop_
_entity_poly.entity_id
_entity_poly.type
_entity_poly.pdbx_seq_one_letter_code
_entity_poly.pdbx_strand_id
1 'polypeptide(L)'
;EVKPDNLAYVIYTSGSTGKPKGVLIEQKSLCNFIISSINLTKMNSDSRNIQFASLSFDASVFEIFTSLVSGGTLYVCSQHDIMPVEPLTQFLQKNKITHALLPPTVLNLLDESVFKDLQVVISAGSACSEQVAKRWMQNHLFINAYGPTETTVYTVAGIYKGDGAPPIGRS
;
A
#
# COMPACT_ATOMS: atom_id res chain seq x y z
N GLU A 1 26.74 6.14 13.58
CA GLU A 1 26.02 4.87 13.47
C GLU A 1 24.54 5.11 13.75
N VAL A 2 23.64 4.59 12.88
CA VAL A 2 22.20 4.74 13.06
C VAL A 2 21.72 3.78 14.14
N LYS A 3 20.93 4.28 15.09
CA LYS A 3 20.35 3.51 16.20
C LYS A 3 18.86 3.26 15.98
N PRO A 4 18.27 2.23 16.63
CA PRO A 4 16.85 1.90 16.49
C PRO A 4 15.88 3.02 16.89
N ASP A 5 16.28 3.90 17.78
CA ASP A 5 15.54 5.07 18.28
C ASP A 5 15.80 6.36 17.48
N ASN A 6 16.68 6.32 16.48
CA ASN A 6 16.80 7.45 15.56
C ASN A 6 15.60 7.55 14.63
N LEU A 7 15.31 8.77 14.15
CA LEU A 7 14.24 8.98 13.20
C LEU A 7 14.56 8.32 11.85
N ALA A 8 13.55 7.65 11.29
CA ALA A 8 13.60 7.13 9.93
C ALA A 8 13.04 8.13 8.94
N TYR A 9 11.87 8.72 9.26
CA TYR A 9 11.23 9.73 8.42
C TYR A 9 10.32 10.66 9.23
N VAL A 10 9.94 11.76 8.60
CA VAL A 10 8.93 12.71 9.10
C VAL A 10 7.93 12.97 7.99
N ILE A 11 6.64 12.79 8.28
CA ILE A 11 5.53 13.12 7.37
C ILE A 11 4.60 14.08 8.08
N TYR A 12 4.17 15.12 7.38
CA TYR A 12 3.24 16.11 7.91
C TYR A 12 1.79 15.71 7.65
N THR A 13 0.97 15.79 8.70
CA THR A 13 -0.48 15.59 8.64
C THR A 13 -1.22 16.89 8.92
N SER A 14 -2.49 17.00 8.48
CA SER A 14 -3.35 18.12 8.82
C SER A 14 -3.65 18.10 10.32
N GLY A 15 -3.09 19.04 11.06
CA GLY A 15 -3.36 19.14 12.51
C GLY A 15 -4.79 19.62 12.82
N SER A 16 -5.39 19.13 13.89
CA SER A 16 -6.72 19.51 14.38
C SER A 16 -6.86 21.02 14.68
N THR A 17 -5.75 21.71 14.84
CA THR A 17 -5.68 23.18 15.07
C THR A 17 -5.45 23.98 13.79
N GLY A 18 -5.53 23.35 12.62
CA GLY A 18 -5.28 23.99 11.30
C GLY A 18 -3.80 24.14 10.93
N LYS A 19 -2.86 23.86 11.84
CA LYS A 19 -1.42 23.85 11.54
C LYS A 19 -0.94 22.44 11.27
N PRO A 20 -0.16 22.19 10.21
CA PRO A 20 0.41 20.87 9.94
C PRO A 20 1.28 20.39 11.13
N LYS A 21 1.16 19.10 11.46
CA LYS A 21 1.96 18.44 12.50
C LYS A 21 2.87 17.41 11.86
N GLY A 22 4.16 17.46 12.17
CA GLY A 22 5.12 16.45 11.73
C GLY A 22 5.00 15.19 12.60
N VAL A 23 4.73 14.06 11.97
CA VAL A 23 4.76 12.74 12.59
C VAL A 23 6.15 12.17 12.43
N LEU A 24 6.78 11.83 13.55
CA LEU A 24 8.16 11.35 13.62
C LEU A 24 8.16 9.85 13.84
N ILE A 25 8.72 9.09 12.89
CA ILE A 25 8.78 7.63 12.96
C ILE A 25 10.22 7.17 13.16
N GLU A 26 10.43 6.31 14.15
CA GLU A 26 11.72 5.75 14.49
C GLU A 26 12.09 4.53 13.64
N GLN A 27 13.39 4.25 13.50
CA GLN A 27 13.92 3.13 12.71
C GLN A 27 13.34 1.77 13.16
N LYS A 28 13.21 1.53 14.47
CA LYS A 28 12.66 0.26 14.98
C LYS A 28 11.21 0.03 14.53
N SER A 29 10.39 1.09 14.51
CA SER A 29 8.98 1.02 14.07
C SER A 29 8.90 0.72 12.57
N LEU A 30 9.71 1.43 11.77
CA LEU A 30 9.79 1.18 10.34
C LEU A 30 10.27 -0.24 10.01
N CYS A 31 11.32 -0.73 10.66
CA CYS A 31 11.84 -2.08 10.43
C CYS A 31 10.79 -3.16 10.76
N ASN A 32 10.11 -3.04 11.91
CA ASN A 32 9.04 -3.96 12.29
C ASN A 32 7.91 -3.95 11.26
N PHE A 33 7.47 -2.76 10.85
CA PHE A 33 6.44 -2.57 9.85
C PHE A 33 6.80 -3.25 8.51
N ILE A 34 8.02 -3.01 8.00
CA ILE A 34 8.48 -3.56 6.73
C ILE A 34 8.49 -5.09 6.76
N ILE A 35 9.08 -5.70 7.80
CA ILE A 35 9.18 -7.16 7.93
C ILE A 35 7.78 -7.78 8.01
N SER A 36 6.90 -7.21 8.82
CA SER A 36 5.52 -7.69 8.96
C SER A 36 4.76 -7.57 7.64
N SER A 37 4.95 -6.48 6.91
CA SER A 37 4.29 -6.23 5.63
C SER A 37 4.78 -7.17 4.53
N ILE A 38 6.08 -7.44 4.45
CA ILE A 38 6.66 -8.41 3.50
C ILE A 38 6.07 -9.79 3.75
N ASN A 39 5.98 -10.24 5.00
CA ASN A 39 5.41 -11.52 5.36
C ASN A 39 3.92 -11.63 4.98
N LEU A 40 3.14 -10.58 5.26
CA LEU A 40 1.71 -10.53 4.95
C LEU A 40 1.44 -10.54 3.45
N THR A 41 2.20 -9.75 2.69
CA THR A 41 2.04 -9.59 1.24
C THR A 41 2.80 -10.65 0.43
N LYS A 42 3.64 -11.45 1.08
CA LYS A 42 4.50 -12.47 0.45
C LYS A 42 5.47 -11.90 -0.59
N MET A 43 5.88 -10.65 -0.42
CA MET A 43 6.87 -10.02 -1.30
C MET A 43 8.20 -10.77 -1.25
N ASN A 44 8.87 -10.86 -2.40
CA ASN A 44 10.16 -11.50 -2.59
C ASN A 44 10.92 -10.86 -3.77
N SER A 45 12.04 -11.43 -4.18
CA SER A 45 12.89 -10.92 -5.26
C SER A 45 12.19 -10.85 -6.64
N ASP A 46 11.14 -11.64 -6.86
CA ASP A 46 10.39 -11.62 -8.12
C ASP A 46 9.25 -10.59 -8.11
N SER A 47 9.00 -9.98 -6.96
CA SER A 47 7.92 -8.99 -6.80
C SER A 47 8.21 -7.71 -7.57
N ARG A 48 7.16 -7.20 -8.22
CA ARG A 48 7.12 -5.98 -9.01
C ARG A 48 6.09 -5.07 -8.39
N ASN A 49 6.54 -4.11 -7.60
CA ASN A 49 5.66 -3.21 -6.87
C ASN A 49 5.60 -1.85 -7.56
N ILE A 50 4.41 -1.25 -7.59
CA ILE A 50 4.22 0.11 -8.09
C ILE A 50 4.49 1.12 -6.97
N GLN A 51 5.15 2.23 -7.30
CA GLN A 51 5.20 3.43 -6.46
C GLN A 51 4.11 4.39 -6.94
N PHE A 52 2.93 4.24 -6.37
CA PHE A 52 1.72 5.01 -6.72
C PHE A 52 1.53 6.24 -5.83
N ALA A 53 1.77 6.09 -4.52
CA ALA A 53 1.53 7.13 -3.54
C ALA A 53 2.54 8.28 -3.66
N SER A 54 2.06 9.53 -3.50
CA SER A 54 2.96 10.67 -3.34
C SER A 54 3.87 10.48 -2.14
N LEU A 55 5.13 10.94 -2.24
CA LEU A 55 6.10 10.92 -1.14
C LEU A 55 5.64 11.70 0.10
N SER A 56 4.60 12.52 -0.03
CA SER A 56 3.97 13.23 1.09
C SER A 56 3.07 12.33 1.94
N PHE A 57 2.77 11.11 1.48
CA PHE A 57 1.97 10.12 2.20
C PHE A 57 2.82 8.91 2.60
N ASP A 58 2.56 8.39 3.78
CA ASP A 58 3.27 7.25 4.36
C ASP A 58 3.07 5.92 3.60
N ALA A 59 2.01 5.80 2.79
CA ALA A 59 1.85 4.70 1.85
C ALA A 59 3.07 4.54 0.93
N SER A 60 3.75 5.64 0.54
CA SER A 60 4.99 5.59 -0.24
C SER A 60 6.12 4.88 0.51
N VAL A 61 6.16 4.98 1.82
CA VAL A 61 7.12 4.28 2.68
C VAL A 61 6.93 2.76 2.57
N PHE A 62 5.68 2.29 2.62
CA PHE A 62 5.36 0.89 2.34
C PHE A 62 5.88 0.49 0.96
N GLU A 63 5.49 1.21 -0.09
CA GLU A 63 5.81 0.87 -1.48
C GLU A 63 7.32 0.76 -1.71
N ILE A 64 8.09 1.73 -1.21
CA ILE A 64 9.53 1.81 -1.42
C ILE A 64 10.26 0.73 -0.60
N PHE A 65 10.06 0.72 0.71
CA PHE A 65 10.89 -0.09 1.58
C PHE A 65 10.56 -1.57 1.54
N THR A 66 9.28 -1.94 1.40
CA THR A 66 8.93 -3.37 1.24
C THR A 66 9.49 -3.94 -0.05
N SER A 67 9.48 -3.17 -1.15
CA SER A 67 10.08 -3.58 -2.42
C SER A 67 11.59 -3.80 -2.30
N LEU A 68 12.30 -2.82 -1.77
CA LEU A 68 13.76 -2.86 -1.74
C LEU A 68 14.28 -3.89 -0.72
N VAL A 69 13.65 -3.99 0.44
CA VAL A 69 14.07 -4.95 1.50
C VAL A 69 13.74 -6.39 1.12
N SER A 70 12.66 -6.63 0.37
CA SER A 70 12.35 -7.97 -0.15
C SER A 70 13.24 -8.40 -1.33
N GLY A 71 14.08 -7.50 -1.85
CA GLY A 71 14.87 -7.73 -3.07
C GLY A 71 14.07 -7.60 -4.36
N GLY A 72 12.81 -7.16 -4.28
CA GLY A 72 11.93 -6.94 -5.43
C GLY A 72 12.27 -5.67 -6.23
N THR A 73 11.46 -5.41 -7.24
CA THR A 73 11.62 -4.23 -8.11
C THR A 73 10.54 -3.20 -7.83
N LEU A 74 10.95 -1.96 -7.58
CA LEU A 74 10.05 -0.81 -7.45
C LEU A 74 9.90 -0.11 -8.82
N TYR A 75 8.67 0.01 -9.29
CA TYR A 75 8.33 0.72 -10.52
C TYR A 75 7.82 2.12 -10.19
N VAL A 76 8.64 3.12 -10.44
CA VAL A 76 8.30 4.53 -10.18
C VAL A 76 7.45 5.07 -11.31
N CYS A 77 6.30 5.63 -10.96
CA CYS A 77 5.34 6.21 -11.89
C CYS A 77 5.54 7.72 -12.07
N SER A 78 5.27 8.21 -13.28
CA SER A 78 5.02 9.64 -13.49
C SER A 78 3.61 10.01 -13.02
N GLN A 79 3.34 11.32 -12.88
CA GLN A 79 1.97 11.78 -12.58
C GLN A 79 0.95 11.37 -13.64
N HIS A 80 1.37 11.23 -14.89
CA HIS A 80 0.51 10.75 -15.96
C HIS A 80 0.15 9.28 -15.78
N ASP A 81 1.10 8.43 -15.39
CA ASP A 81 0.89 6.99 -15.25
C ASP A 81 -0.07 6.62 -14.11
N ILE A 82 -0.17 7.46 -13.08
CA ILE A 82 -1.08 7.23 -11.94
C ILE A 82 -2.49 7.78 -12.17
N MET A 83 -2.75 8.44 -13.31
CA MET A 83 -4.11 8.87 -13.62
C MET A 83 -5.03 7.67 -13.84
N PRO A 84 -6.18 7.62 -13.17
CA PRO A 84 -7.19 6.61 -13.49
C PRO A 84 -7.82 6.96 -14.87
N VAL A 85 -8.25 6.05 -15.68
CA VAL A 85 -8.32 4.59 -15.56
C VAL A 85 -7.28 3.98 -16.50
N GLU A 86 -7.21 4.52 -17.73
CA GLU A 86 -6.41 3.95 -18.83
C GLU A 86 -4.90 4.05 -18.58
N PRO A 87 -4.30 5.21 -18.21
CA PRO A 87 -2.85 5.27 -18.00
C PRO A 87 -2.37 4.30 -16.91
N LEU A 88 -3.08 4.21 -15.79
CA LEU A 88 -2.73 3.30 -14.70
C LEU A 88 -2.87 1.84 -15.14
N THR A 89 -3.94 1.50 -15.86
CA THR A 89 -4.16 0.16 -16.39
C THR A 89 -3.00 -0.26 -17.30
N GLN A 90 -2.63 0.59 -18.26
CA GLN A 90 -1.52 0.33 -19.17
C GLN A 90 -0.20 0.19 -18.43
N PHE A 91 0.06 1.04 -17.44
CA PHE A 91 1.27 0.97 -16.63
C PHE A 91 1.39 -0.37 -15.89
N LEU A 92 0.32 -0.79 -15.19
CA LEU A 92 0.28 -2.04 -14.44
C LEU A 92 0.50 -3.26 -15.35
N GLN A 93 -0.15 -3.29 -16.50
CA GLN A 93 -0.02 -4.38 -17.47
C GLN A 93 1.35 -4.43 -18.16
N LYS A 94 1.82 -3.28 -18.70
CA LYS A 94 3.10 -3.17 -19.40
C LYS A 94 4.27 -3.62 -18.54
N ASN A 95 4.24 -3.23 -17.26
CA ASN A 95 5.32 -3.53 -16.32
C ASN A 95 5.09 -4.85 -15.57
N LYS A 96 3.98 -5.56 -15.85
CA LYS A 96 3.61 -6.83 -15.20
C LYS A 96 3.66 -6.70 -13.68
N ILE A 97 3.05 -5.65 -13.16
CA ILE A 97 3.04 -5.36 -11.72
C ILE A 97 2.36 -6.51 -10.98
N THR A 98 3.00 -6.96 -9.90
CA THR A 98 2.51 -8.08 -9.07
C THR A 98 1.88 -7.61 -7.76
N HIS A 99 2.29 -6.45 -7.26
CA HIS A 99 1.83 -5.89 -5.99
C HIS A 99 1.45 -4.44 -6.16
N ALA A 100 0.30 -4.04 -5.62
CA ALA A 100 -0.15 -2.66 -5.65
C ALA A 100 -0.92 -2.29 -4.36
N LEU A 101 -0.54 -1.17 -3.74
CA LEU A 101 -1.31 -0.52 -2.70
C LEU A 101 -2.10 0.61 -3.33
N LEU A 102 -3.43 0.49 -3.36
CA LEU A 102 -4.31 1.44 -4.03
C LEU A 102 -5.50 1.83 -3.15
N PRO A 103 -5.92 3.09 -3.16
CA PRO A 103 -7.11 3.50 -2.43
C PRO A 103 -8.37 2.88 -3.02
N PRO A 104 -9.41 2.60 -2.21
CA PRO A 104 -10.69 2.02 -2.67
C PRO A 104 -11.34 2.79 -3.82
N THR A 105 -11.17 4.10 -3.86
CA THR A 105 -11.68 4.96 -4.93
C THR A 105 -11.06 4.63 -6.29
N VAL A 106 -9.76 4.32 -6.33
CA VAL A 106 -9.06 3.90 -7.55
C VAL A 106 -9.46 2.46 -7.92
N LEU A 107 -9.48 1.56 -6.93
CA LEU A 107 -9.89 0.16 -7.14
C LEU A 107 -11.31 0.06 -7.70
N ASN A 108 -12.20 0.96 -7.33
CA ASN A 108 -13.56 0.98 -7.84
C ASN A 108 -13.66 1.35 -9.33
N LEU A 109 -12.69 2.09 -9.85
CA LEU A 109 -12.66 2.54 -11.25
C LEU A 109 -11.98 1.54 -12.19
N LEU A 110 -11.12 0.68 -11.66
CA LEU A 110 -10.35 -0.28 -12.45
C LEU A 110 -11.16 -1.58 -12.66
N ASP A 111 -10.92 -2.21 -13.81
CA ASP A 111 -11.41 -3.56 -14.11
C ASP A 111 -10.34 -4.57 -13.68
N GLU A 112 -10.62 -5.30 -12.60
CA GLU A 112 -9.69 -6.27 -12.02
C GLU A 112 -9.37 -7.45 -12.93
N SER A 113 -10.27 -7.77 -13.87
CA SER A 113 -10.14 -8.94 -14.75
C SER A 113 -9.01 -8.83 -15.77
N VAL A 114 -8.53 -7.61 -16.02
CA VAL A 114 -7.49 -7.35 -17.02
C VAL A 114 -6.06 -7.50 -16.46
N PHE A 115 -5.89 -7.63 -15.14
CA PHE A 115 -4.57 -7.66 -14.50
C PHE A 115 -4.09 -9.09 -14.21
N LYS A 116 -3.57 -9.78 -15.23
CA LYS A 116 -3.16 -11.19 -15.12
C LYS A 116 -1.93 -11.43 -14.26
N ASP A 117 -1.03 -10.45 -14.19
CA ASP A 117 0.22 -10.55 -13.42
C ASP A 117 0.06 -10.08 -11.97
N LEU A 118 -0.99 -9.30 -11.67
CA LEU A 118 -1.22 -8.74 -10.34
C LEU A 118 -1.64 -9.88 -9.38
N GLN A 119 -0.87 -10.06 -8.32
CA GLN A 119 -1.07 -11.13 -7.35
C GLN A 119 -1.68 -10.61 -6.06
N VAL A 120 -1.22 -9.46 -5.60
CA VAL A 120 -1.60 -8.88 -4.31
C VAL A 120 -2.08 -7.44 -4.49
N VAL A 121 -3.27 -7.17 -3.97
CA VAL A 121 -3.87 -5.84 -3.92
C VAL A 121 -4.10 -5.45 -2.46
N ILE A 122 -3.51 -4.34 -2.06
CA ILE A 122 -3.71 -3.77 -0.72
C ILE A 122 -4.62 -2.55 -0.86
N SER A 123 -5.72 -2.56 -0.16
CA SER A 123 -6.66 -1.44 -0.08
C SER A 123 -6.41 -0.68 1.21
N ALA A 124 -6.10 0.61 1.14
CA ALA A 124 -5.84 1.47 2.29
C ALA A 124 -6.24 2.93 2.03
N GLY A 125 -6.19 3.77 3.07
CA GLY A 125 -6.44 5.20 3.00
C GLY A 125 -7.89 5.63 3.20
N SER A 126 -8.86 4.75 2.94
CA SER A 126 -10.29 4.98 3.24
C SER A 126 -11.04 3.66 3.40
N ALA A 127 -12.30 3.73 3.85
CA ALA A 127 -13.12 2.53 3.98
C ALA A 127 -13.38 1.87 2.62
N CYS A 128 -13.10 0.57 2.53
CA CYS A 128 -13.37 -0.23 1.34
C CYS A 128 -14.77 -0.86 1.41
N SER A 129 -15.54 -0.74 0.34
CA SER A 129 -16.86 -1.38 0.27
C SER A 129 -16.71 -2.89 0.06
N GLU A 130 -17.70 -3.64 0.57
CA GLU A 130 -17.79 -5.08 0.34
C GLU A 130 -17.79 -5.45 -1.15
N GLN A 131 -18.48 -4.65 -1.96
CA GLN A 131 -18.56 -4.87 -3.41
C GLN A 131 -17.19 -4.80 -4.08
N VAL A 132 -16.38 -3.77 -3.77
CA VAL A 132 -15.02 -3.63 -4.30
C VAL A 132 -14.15 -4.80 -3.83
N ALA A 133 -14.18 -5.12 -2.54
CA ALA A 133 -13.36 -6.21 -2.00
C ALA A 133 -13.72 -7.57 -2.59
N LYS A 134 -15.01 -7.88 -2.72
CA LYS A 134 -15.50 -9.14 -3.33
C LYS A 134 -15.08 -9.27 -4.80
N ARG A 135 -15.09 -8.17 -5.54
CA ARG A 135 -14.66 -8.16 -6.94
C ARG A 135 -13.16 -8.47 -7.06
N TRP A 136 -12.34 -7.77 -6.32
CA TRP A 136 -10.88 -7.92 -6.39
C TRP A 136 -10.37 -9.26 -5.81
N MET A 137 -11.00 -9.81 -4.78
CA MET A 137 -10.57 -11.08 -4.19
C MET A 137 -10.77 -12.30 -5.09
N GLN A 138 -11.53 -12.19 -6.17
CA GLN A 138 -11.78 -13.32 -7.07
C GLN A 138 -10.51 -13.80 -7.78
N ASN A 139 -9.63 -12.87 -8.12
CA ASN A 139 -8.43 -13.15 -8.91
C ASN A 139 -7.13 -12.77 -8.19
N HIS A 140 -7.20 -12.05 -7.07
CA HIS A 140 -6.05 -11.49 -6.36
C HIS A 140 -6.13 -11.76 -4.87
N LEU A 141 -4.99 -11.87 -4.21
CA LEU A 141 -4.94 -11.79 -2.75
C LEU A 141 -5.30 -10.37 -2.33
N PHE A 142 -6.52 -10.18 -1.82
CA PHE A 142 -7.01 -8.88 -1.40
C PHE A 142 -6.77 -8.66 0.09
N ILE A 143 -6.05 -7.60 0.43
CA ILE A 143 -5.72 -7.20 1.79
C ILE A 143 -6.36 -5.84 2.06
N ASN A 144 -7.13 -5.73 3.14
CA ASN A 144 -7.61 -4.44 3.61
C ASN A 144 -6.75 -3.99 4.79
N ALA A 145 -6.24 -2.76 4.75
CA ALA A 145 -5.33 -2.21 5.72
C ALA A 145 -5.82 -0.86 6.26
N TYR A 146 -5.58 -0.62 7.55
CA TYR A 146 -5.94 0.62 8.22
C TYR A 146 -4.86 1.03 9.22
N GLY A 147 -4.54 2.29 9.24
CA GLY A 147 -3.70 2.93 10.26
C GLY A 147 -3.57 4.43 10.01
N PRO A 148 -3.51 5.24 11.07
CA PRO A 148 -3.09 6.62 10.96
C PRO A 148 -1.56 6.71 10.82
N THR A 149 -1.06 7.79 10.27
CA THR A 149 0.39 8.01 10.04
C THR A 149 1.22 7.87 11.33
N GLU A 150 0.65 8.20 12.46
CA GLU A 150 1.25 8.11 13.80
C GLU A 150 1.58 6.66 14.22
N THR A 151 1.00 5.68 13.54
CA THR A 151 1.22 4.25 13.86
C THR A 151 2.05 3.52 12.81
N THR A 152 2.78 4.26 11.99
CA THR A 152 3.68 3.73 10.94
C THR A 152 2.89 3.06 9.80
N VAL A 153 2.34 3.85 8.89
CA VAL A 153 1.58 3.48 7.68
C VAL A 153 0.25 2.79 7.98
N TYR A 154 0.27 1.57 8.51
CA TYR A 154 -0.93 0.88 9.00
C TYR A 154 -0.61 -0.01 10.19
N THR A 155 -1.56 -0.06 11.13
CA THR A 155 -1.45 -0.85 12.37
C THR A 155 -2.11 -2.20 12.23
N VAL A 156 -3.19 -2.25 11.48
CA VAL A 156 -3.97 -3.46 11.28
C VAL A 156 -4.15 -3.71 9.79
N ALA A 157 -3.99 -4.96 9.40
CA ALA A 157 -4.24 -5.42 8.05
C ALA A 157 -4.72 -6.87 8.06
N GLY A 158 -5.52 -7.24 7.08
CA GLY A 158 -6.03 -8.60 6.99
C GLY A 158 -6.44 -9.00 5.59
N ILE A 159 -6.23 -10.27 5.29
CA ILE A 159 -6.71 -10.89 4.06
C ILE A 159 -8.22 -10.99 4.12
N TYR A 160 -8.88 -10.42 3.12
CA TYR A 160 -10.34 -10.50 3.00
C TYR A 160 -10.78 -11.91 2.57
N LYS A 161 -11.78 -12.45 3.27
CA LYS A 161 -12.30 -13.81 3.06
C LYS A 161 -13.69 -13.88 2.43
N GLY A 162 -14.26 -12.73 2.06
CA GLY A 162 -15.53 -12.68 1.34
C GLY A 162 -16.77 -12.49 2.22
N ASP A 163 -16.63 -12.41 3.54
CA ASP A 163 -17.75 -12.28 4.47
C ASP A 163 -17.96 -10.84 4.91
N GLY A 164 -19.07 -10.23 4.50
CA GLY A 164 -19.46 -8.87 4.88
C GLY A 164 -18.52 -7.78 4.39
N ALA A 165 -18.57 -6.62 5.02
CA ALA A 165 -17.62 -5.54 4.74
C ALA A 165 -16.20 -5.96 5.15
N PRO A 166 -15.16 -5.58 4.36
CA PRO A 166 -13.80 -5.96 4.68
C PRO A 166 -13.42 -5.43 6.08
N PRO A 167 -13.04 -6.31 7.01
CA PRO A 167 -12.54 -5.85 8.30
C PRO A 167 -11.24 -5.09 8.10
N ILE A 168 -10.92 -4.16 8.99
CA ILE A 168 -9.63 -3.47 8.96
C ILE A 168 -8.46 -4.40 9.32
N GLY A 169 -8.75 -5.62 9.76
CA GLY A 169 -7.75 -6.65 10.03
C GLY A 169 -7.53 -6.89 11.51
N ARG A 170 -6.40 -7.53 11.81
CA ARG A 170 -5.90 -7.78 13.18
C ARG A 170 -4.52 -7.16 13.32
N SER A 171 -4.20 -6.72 14.52
CA SER A 171 -2.85 -6.28 14.89
C SER A 171 -1.88 -7.46 14.96
#